data_f95244334b3411e42776f92f1c09d934
#
_entry.id   f95244334b3411e42776f92f1c09d934
#
_cell.length_a   1.000
_cell.length_b   1.000
_cell.length_c   1.000
_cell.angle_alpha   90.00
_cell.angle_beta   90.00
_cell.angle_gamma   90.00
#
_symmetry.space_group_name_H-M   'P 1'
#
loop_
_entity.id
_entity.type
_entity.pdbx_description
1 polymer ?
#
loop_
_entity_poly.entity_id
_entity_poly.type
_entity_poly.pdbx_seq_one_letter_code
_entity_poly.pdbx_strand_id
1 'polypeptide(L)'
;VGSSELGSPDPLSEVLRTVKLTGALFFLVDATSPWGIEVPRAGDFGPIILPRAQHIVSYHIVVQGTGYACVRRLPATRFAAGDVIVLPHGDPYAMLSQRGGPPEFDHDATLQFFREMAAGHLPFVINEGGGGPERARFVCGFLGCDARPFNPLLDTLPRMLHVKRPVGDPNDLLDRLIDLTLAEARRTQAGAECIRLGLGELIFVEVIRRHLATLEASETGWLCGLRDPIVGRALALMHGRPANAWTLDALARATGASRSVLAERFAHMVGYPPMQYLARWRVQLAARMLADGAKKIAAVGRDVGYASEAAFSRSFKRIAGISPAAWRARRGATMADASRESR
;
A
#
# COMPACT_ATOMS: atom_id res chain seq x y z
N VAL A 1 -15.56 -5.91 33.53
CA VAL A 1 -15.33 -7.04 32.62
C VAL A 1 -16.43 -6.99 31.58
N GLY A 2 -16.25 -6.17 30.53
CA GLY A 2 -17.15 -6.07 29.39
C GLY A 2 -16.82 -7.20 28.42
N SER A 3 -17.79 -8.02 28.09
CA SER A 3 -17.76 -9.02 27.04
C SER A 3 -17.35 -8.36 25.73
N SER A 4 -16.14 -8.67 25.27
CA SER A 4 -15.64 -8.33 23.93
C SER A 4 -16.61 -8.90 22.89
N GLU A 5 -17.29 -8.03 22.17
CA GLU A 5 -17.99 -8.38 20.92
C GLU A 5 -16.94 -8.91 19.93
N LEU A 6 -16.72 -10.20 19.94
CA LEU A 6 -16.10 -10.93 18.86
C LEU A 6 -17.02 -10.77 17.64
N GLY A 7 -16.73 -9.81 16.74
CA GLY A 7 -17.42 -9.87 15.48
C GLY A 7 -17.71 -8.65 14.64
N SER A 8 -17.27 -7.45 14.97
CA SER A 8 -17.35 -6.38 13.95
C SER A 8 -16.10 -6.44 13.08
N PRO A 9 -16.22 -6.70 11.76
CA PRO A 9 -15.06 -6.75 10.90
C PRO A 9 -14.36 -5.38 10.89
N ASP A 10 -13.07 -5.38 11.11
CA ASP A 10 -12.22 -4.20 11.02
C ASP A 10 -12.02 -3.84 9.52
N PRO A 11 -12.57 -2.71 9.03
CA PRO A 11 -12.49 -2.34 7.64
C PRO A 11 -11.04 -2.15 7.14
N LEU A 12 -10.14 -1.70 8.00
CA LEU A 12 -8.72 -1.56 7.64
C LEU A 12 -8.10 -2.91 7.36
N SER A 13 -8.32 -3.90 8.23
CA SER A 13 -7.87 -5.27 8.03
C SER A 13 -8.48 -5.89 6.76
N GLU A 14 -9.76 -5.63 6.46
CA GLU A 14 -10.40 -6.12 5.24
C GLU A 14 -9.78 -5.51 3.98
N VAL A 15 -9.48 -4.21 3.99
CA VAL A 15 -8.80 -3.55 2.87
C VAL A 15 -7.39 -4.09 2.72
N LEU A 16 -6.62 -4.20 3.80
CA LEU A 16 -5.24 -4.72 3.76
C LEU A 16 -5.18 -6.17 3.26
N ARG A 17 -6.12 -7.04 3.67
CA ARG A 17 -6.23 -8.41 3.11
C ARG A 17 -6.63 -8.42 1.63
N THR A 18 -7.41 -7.43 1.19
CA THR A 18 -7.89 -7.34 -0.20
C THR A 18 -6.83 -6.72 -1.10
N VAL A 19 -6.06 -5.78 -0.57
CA VAL A 19 -4.86 -5.23 -1.19
C VAL A 19 -3.73 -6.23 -0.98
N LYS A 20 -3.78 -7.34 -1.72
CA LYS A 20 -2.79 -8.40 -1.61
C LYS A 20 -1.41 -7.85 -1.99
N LEU A 21 -0.44 -7.96 -1.09
CA LEU A 21 0.95 -7.77 -1.44
C LEU A 21 1.37 -8.90 -2.37
N THR A 22 1.89 -8.55 -3.53
CA THR A 22 2.22 -9.48 -4.62
C THR A 22 3.71 -9.73 -4.76
N GLY A 23 4.50 -9.09 -3.92
CA GLY A 23 5.94 -9.21 -3.84
C GLY A 23 6.55 -8.16 -2.95
N ALA A 24 7.72 -8.42 -2.43
CA ALA A 24 8.54 -7.45 -1.72
C ALA A 24 9.99 -7.60 -2.16
N LEU A 25 10.65 -6.49 -2.36
CA LEU A 25 12.08 -6.41 -2.56
C LEU A 25 12.63 -5.42 -1.56
N PHE A 26 13.71 -5.75 -0.89
CA PHE A 26 14.45 -4.78 -0.11
C PHE A 26 15.97 -5.08 -0.09
N PHE A 27 16.74 -4.06 0.17
CA PHE A 27 18.19 -4.07 0.26
C PHE A 27 18.67 -3.03 1.27
N LEU A 28 19.90 -3.17 1.70
CA LEU A 28 20.53 -2.24 2.63
C LEU A 28 21.41 -1.26 1.83
N VAL A 29 21.31 0.01 2.14
CA VAL A 29 22.22 1.05 1.66
C VAL A 29 23.09 1.52 2.82
N ASP A 30 24.40 1.52 2.64
CA ASP A 30 25.38 2.16 3.56
C ASP A 30 26.04 3.31 2.79
N ALA A 31 25.67 4.52 3.14
CA ALA A 31 26.05 5.71 2.38
C ALA A 31 26.96 6.62 3.21
N THR A 32 27.91 7.26 2.51
CA THR A 32 28.79 8.30 3.07
C THR A 32 28.56 9.63 2.37
N SER A 33 28.56 10.75 3.10
CA SER A 33 28.31 12.08 2.52
C SER A 33 29.39 12.50 1.50
N PRO A 34 29.03 13.29 0.44
CA PRO A 34 27.68 13.50 -0.05
C PRO A 34 27.11 12.23 -0.68
N TRP A 35 25.82 11.99 -0.53
CA TRP A 35 25.10 10.91 -1.20
C TRP A 35 23.73 11.43 -1.67
N GLY A 36 23.18 10.79 -2.68
CA GLY A 36 21.86 11.12 -3.19
C GLY A 36 21.41 10.20 -4.30
N ILE A 37 20.14 9.85 -4.32
CA ILE A 37 19.52 9.05 -5.36
C ILE A 37 18.22 9.71 -5.83
N GLU A 38 18.01 9.73 -7.13
CA GLU A 38 16.74 10.06 -7.76
C GLU A 38 16.05 8.77 -8.21
N VAL A 39 14.91 8.47 -7.59
CA VAL A 39 14.12 7.29 -7.90
C VAL A 39 13.05 7.65 -8.91
N PRO A 40 13.03 6.99 -10.07
CA PRO A 40 12.03 7.22 -11.12
C PRO A 40 10.61 6.95 -10.66
N ARG A 41 9.64 7.20 -11.54
CA ARG A 41 8.26 6.80 -11.31
C ARG A 41 8.17 5.27 -11.25
N ALA A 42 7.36 4.75 -10.33
CA ALA A 42 7.18 3.30 -10.14
C ALA A 42 6.73 2.57 -11.42
N GLY A 43 6.05 3.26 -12.36
CA GLY A 43 5.71 2.70 -13.68
C GLY A 43 6.92 2.37 -14.55
N ASP A 44 8.06 3.02 -14.34
CA ASP A 44 9.26 2.87 -15.13
C ASP A 44 10.14 1.70 -14.63
N PHE A 45 10.24 1.51 -13.31
CA PHE A 45 11.07 0.46 -12.72
C PHE A 45 10.27 -0.75 -12.19
N GLY A 46 8.99 -0.58 -11.88
CA GLY A 46 8.14 -1.65 -11.33
C GLY A 46 8.14 -2.92 -12.17
N PRO A 47 7.98 -2.84 -13.51
CA PRO A 47 8.07 -4.01 -14.38
C PRO A 47 9.42 -4.73 -14.32
N ILE A 48 10.49 -4.03 -13.92
CA ILE A 48 11.84 -4.59 -13.79
C ILE A 48 11.95 -5.41 -12.50
N ILE A 49 11.56 -4.82 -11.35
CA ILE A 49 11.82 -5.41 -10.03
C ILE A 49 10.68 -6.29 -9.50
N LEU A 50 9.43 -5.96 -9.84
CA LEU A 50 8.22 -6.66 -9.40
C LEU A 50 7.21 -6.77 -10.55
N PRO A 51 7.50 -7.57 -11.59
CA PRO A 51 6.72 -7.62 -12.85
C PRO A 51 5.26 -8.05 -12.66
N ARG A 52 4.94 -8.71 -11.55
CA ARG A 52 3.57 -9.14 -11.22
C ARG A 52 2.75 -8.09 -10.47
N ALA A 53 3.39 -7.03 -9.96
CA ALA A 53 2.72 -5.99 -9.20
C ALA A 53 1.98 -5.01 -10.13
N GLN A 54 0.77 -4.61 -9.73
CA GLN A 54 0.03 -3.55 -10.43
C GLN A 54 0.44 -2.16 -9.97
N HIS A 55 0.94 -2.09 -8.75
CA HIS A 55 1.32 -0.86 -8.09
C HIS A 55 2.49 -1.13 -7.15
N ILE A 56 3.38 -0.17 -7.04
CA ILE A 56 4.55 -0.23 -6.16
C ILE A 56 4.43 0.86 -5.09
N VAL A 57 4.57 0.45 -3.85
CA VAL A 57 4.80 1.32 -2.70
C VAL A 57 6.28 1.27 -2.36
N SER A 58 6.98 2.39 -2.42
CA SER A 58 8.37 2.49 -1.98
C SER A 58 8.43 2.85 -0.50
N TYR A 59 9.38 2.28 0.24
CA TYR A 59 9.62 2.66 1.64
C TYR A 59 11.11 2.66 1.97
N HIS A 60 11.48 3.53 2.92
CA HIS A 60 12.83 3.66 3.43
C HIS A 60 12.78 3.70 4.95
N ILE A 61 13.50 2.78 5.59
CA ILE A 61 13.70 2.77 7.03
C ILE A 61 15.06 3.36 7.29
N VAL A 62 15.11 4.45 8.03
CA VAL A 62 16.37 5.13 8.37
C VAL A 62 16.98 4.45 9.60
N VAL A 63 18.03 3.65 9.39
CA VAL A 63 18.70 2.91 10.45
C VAL A 63 19.71 3.80 11.17
N GLN A 64 20.39 4.68 10.42
CA GLN A 64 21.44 5.59 10.93
C GLN A 64 21.50 6.86 10.07
N GLY A 65 21.90 7.96 10.69
CA GLY A 65 22.17 9.22 10.00
C GLY A 65 20.92 10.09 9.80
N THR A 66 21.06 11.08 8.95
CA THR A 66 20.02 12.06 8.60
C THR A 66 20.09 12.38 7.11
N GLY A 67 19.01 12.95 6.58
CA GLY A 67 18.93 13.39 5.19
C GLY A 67 17.60 14.06 4.88
N TYR A 68 17.31 14.17 3.59
CA TYR A 68 16.10 14.81 3.07
C TYR A 68 15.42 13.92 2.05
N ALA A 69 14.11 13.74 2.21
CA ALA A 69 13.23 13.14 1.21
C ALA A 69 12.54 14.27 0.43
N CYS A 70 12.63 14.21 -0.88
CA CYS A 70 12.13 15.25 -1.78
C CYS A 70 11.15 14.64 -2.78
N VAL A 71 9.89 15.03 -2.71
CA VAL A 71 8.86 14.69 -3.69
C VAL A 71 8.45 15.96 -4.43
N ARG A 72 8.33 15.90 -5.75
CA ARG A 72 7.98 17.07 -6.56
C ARG A 72 6.71 17.75 -6.03
N ARG A 73 6.74 19.07 -5.86
CA ARG A 73 5.66 19.92 -5.33
C ARG A 73 5.35 19.73 -3.83
N LEU A 74 6.20 19.02 -3.10
CA LEU A 74 6.16 19.00 -1.65
C LEU A 74 7.41 19.65 -1.08
N PRO A 75 7.35 20.22 0.14
CA PRO A 75 8.53 20.66 0.84
C PRO A 75 9.50 19.49 1.08
N ALA A 76 10.81 19.75 0.97
CA ALA A 76 11.82 18.77 1.36
C ALA A 76 11.65 18.40 2.85
N THR A 77 11.50 17.12 3.14
CA THR A 77 11.27 16.61 4.49
C THR A 77 12.57 16.05 5.06
N ARG A 78 13.04 16.63 6.17
CA ARG A 78 14.20 16.10 6.90
C ARG A 78 13.80 14.83 7.66
N PHE A 79 14.63 13.80 7.58
CA PHE A 79 14.48 12.57 8.35
C PHE A 79 15.74 12.28 9.19
N ALA A 80 15.58 11.40 10.17
CA ALA A 80 16.65 10.95 11.08
C ALA A 80 16.54 9.46 11.36
N ALA A 81 17.55 8.90 12.03
CA ALA A 81 17.55 7.50 12.44
C ALA A 81 16.29 7.12 13.23
N GLY A 82 15.67 6.00 12.86
CA GLY A 82 14.41 5.50 13.39
C GLY A 82 13.18 5.93 12.59
N ASP A 83 13.30 6.91 11.69
CA ASP A 83 12.19 7.34 10.86
C ASP A 83 11.89 6.33 9.73
N VAL A 84 10.63 6.27 9.33
CA VAL A 84 10.18 5.54 8.14
C VAL A 84 9.52 6.50 7.17
N ILE A 85 10.02 6.50 5.94
CA ILE A 85 9.46 7.26 4.81
C ILE A 85 8.75 6.27 3.88
N VAL A 86 7.49 6.53 3.56
CA VAL A 86 6.73 5.73 2.59
C VAL A 86 6.18 6.61 1.48
N LEU A 87 6.29 6.13 0.25
CA LEU A 87 5.81 6.77 -0.98
C LEU A 87 4.75 5.86 -1.61
N PRO A 88 3.47 6.04 -1.22
CA PRO A 88 2.43 5.07 -1.52
C PRO A 88 1.94 5.11 -2.96
N HIS A 89 2.20 6.20 -3.70
CA HIS A 89 1.62 6.41 -5.04
C HIS A 89 2.56 6.09 -6.20
N GLY A 90 3.79 5.67 -5.91
CA GLY A 90 4.80 5.44 -6.94
C GLY A 90 5.23 6.72 -7.67
N ASP A 91 5.11 7.86 -7.02
CA ASP A 91 5.65 9.14 -7.51
C ASP A 91 7.18 9.09 -7.59
N PRO A 92 7.82 9.82 -8.52
CA PRO A 92 9.25 10.02 -8.51
C PRO A 92 9.65 10.85 -7.29
N TYR A 93 10.80 10.52 -6.71
CA TYR A 93 11.33 11.20 -5.53
C TYR A 93 12.85 11.16 -5.50
N ALA A 94 13.46 11.98 -4.66
CA ALA A 94 14.88 11.90 -4.36
C ALA A 94 15.11 11.77 -2.85
N MET A 95 16.18 11.06 -2.50
CA MET A 95 16.73 11.04 -1.14
C MET A 95 18.16 11.59 -1.19
N LEU A 96 18.46 12.57 -0.34
CA LEU A 96 19.68 13.36 -0.42
C LEU A 96 20.29 13.55 0.97
N SER A 97 21.63 13.54 1.05
CA SER A 97 22.36 13.91 2.28
C SER A 97 22.18 15.38 2.65
N GLN A 98 22.05 16.25 1.65
CA GLN A 98 21.91 17.70 1.82
C GLN A 98 20.72 18.23 1.04
N ARG A 99 20.05 19.24 1.60
CA ARG A 99 18.91 19.88 0.95
C ARG A 99 19.35 20.58 -0.34
N GLY A 100 18.77 20.18 -1.47
CA GLY A 100 19.07 20.77 -2.78
C GLY A 100 20.40 20.34 -3.38
N GLY A 101 21.06 19.33 -2.80
CA GLY A 101 22.23 18.69 -3.41
C GLY A 101 21.87 17.96 -4.69
N PRO A 102 22.80 17.76 -5.63
CA PRO A 102 22.57 16.91 -6.79
C PRO A 102 22.47 15.44 -6.36
N PRO A 103 21.63 14.63 -7.00
CA PRO A 103 21.67 13.19 -6.84
C PRO A 103 22.97 12.63 -7.44
N GLU A 104 23.58 11.64 -6.79
CA GLU A 104 24.70 10.89 -7.33
C GLU A 104 24.23 9.93 -8.43
N PHE A 105 23.05 9.34 -8.22
CA PHE A 105 22.35 8.52 -9.18
C PHE A 105 21.19 9.31 -9.78
N ASP A 106 21.30 9.63 -11.06
CA ASP A 106 20.21 10.20 -11.84
C ASP A 106 19.19 9.12 -12.25
N HIS A 107 18.20 9.53 -13.02
CA HIS A 107 17.13 8.66 -13.51
C HIS A 107 17.64 7.40 -14.23
N ASP A 108 18.57 7.56 -15.15
CA ASP A 108 19.04 6.46 -16.01
C ASP A 108 19.96 5.50 -15.24
N ALA A 109 20.84 6.04 -14.39
CA ALA A 109 21.68 5.27 -13.50
C ALA A 109 20.86 4.44 -12.52
N THR A 110 19.78 5.02 -11.97
CA THR A 110 18.86 4.31 -11.08
C THR A 110 18.08 3.20 -11.80
N LEU A 111 17.65 3.41 -13.05
CA LEU A 111 17.02 2.33 -13.82
C LEU A 111 18.00 1.20 -14.13
N GLN A 112 19.27 1.52 -14.42
CA GLN A 112 20.29 0.49 -14.59
C GLN A 112 20.55 -0.27 -13.30
N PHE A 113 20.64 0.42 -12.16
CA PHE A 113 20.75 -0.20 -10.85
C PHE A 113 19.61 -1.21 -10.58
N PHE A 114 18.36 -0.88 -10.92
CA PHE A 114 17.23 -1.81 -10.77
C PHE A 114 17.34 -3.02 -11.70
N ARG A 115 17.88 -2.88 -12.92
CA ARG A 115 18.12 -4.01 -13.82
C ARG A 115 19.18 -4.97 -13.25
N GLU A 116 20.30 -4.44 -12.76
CA GLU A 116 21.35 -5.24 -12.12
C GLU A 116 20.85 -5.96 -10.86
N MET A 117 20.00 -5.28 -10.07
CA MET A 117 19.37 -5.86 -8.89
C MET A 117 18.42 -7.00 -9.27
N ALA A 118 17.57 -6.81 -10.27
CA ALA A 118 16.64 -7.84 -10.75
C ALA A 118 17.38 -9.05 -11.37
N ALA A 119 18.55 -8.82 -11.98
CA ALA A 119 19.43 -9.87 -12.48
C ALA A 119 20.21 -10.60 -11.37
N GLY A 120 20.13 -10.16 -10.12
CA GLY A 120 20.87 -10.75 -9.00
C GLY A 120 22.37 -10.44 -8.98
N HIS A 121 22.81 -9.43 -9.73
CA HIS A 121 24.21 -9.04 -9.84
C HIS A 121 24.70 -8.14 -8.71
N LEU A 122 23.76 -7.52 -7.95
CA LEU A 122 24.11 -6.61 -6.87
C LEU A 122 24.16 -7.34 -5.52
N PRO A 123 25.10 -6.94 -4.64
CA PRO A 123 25.12 -7.44 -3.27
C PRO A 123 23.90 -6.91 -2.51
N PHE A 124 23.54 -7.60 -1.43
CA PHE A 124 22.46 -7.15 -0.55
C PHE A 124 22.73 -5.79 0.11
N VAL A 125 24.00 -5.49 0.40
CA VAL A 125 24.43 -4.19 0.95
C VAL A 125 25.07 -3.39 -0.18
N ILE A 126 24.45 -2.27 -0.48
CA ILE A 126 24.91 -1.32 -1.49
C ILE A 126 25.70 -0.22 -0.76
N ASN A 127 26.93 0.01 -1.18
CA ASN A 127 27.77 1.09 -0.65
C ASN A 127 27.73 2.24 -1.64
N GLU A 128 27.41 3.44 -1.17
CA GLU A 128 27.24 4.66 -1.97
C GLU A 128 27.92 5.85 -1.32
N GLY A 129 28.12 6.93 -2.10
CA GLY A 129 28.50 8.23 -1.65
C GLY A 129 29.97 8.62 -1.81
N GLY A 130 30.25 9.88 -1.45
CA GLY A 130 31.51 10.57 -1.73
C GLY A 130 32.65 10.32 -0.74
N GLY A 131 32.53 9.38 0.22
CA GLY A 131 33.59 9.05 1.18
C GLY A 131 33.76 10.07 2.32
N GLY A 132 32.81 10.98 2.52
CA GLY A 132 32.83 11.96 3.61
C GLY A 132 32.56 11.35 5.00
N PRO A 133 32.66 12.15 6.05
CA PRO A 133 32.62 11.65 7.43
C PRO A 133 31.23 11.26 7.93
N GLU A 134 30.16 11.84 7.36
CA GLU A 134 28.80 11.55 7.78
C GLU A 134 28.31 10.27 7.13
N ARG A 135 27.78 9.36 7.93
CA ARG A 135 27.22 8.09 7.47
C ARG A 135 25.71 8.08 7.59
N ALA A 136 25.05 7.48 6.60
CA ALA A 136 23.64 7.17 6.63
C ALA A 136 23.43 5.72 6.20
N ARG A 137 22.51 5.04 6.88
CA ARG A 137 22.17 3.64 6.58
C ARG A 137 20.67 3.48 6.48
N PHE A 138 20.23 2.79 5.43
CA PHE A 138 18.82 2.60 5.12
C PHE A 138 18.50 1.15 4.82
N VAL A 139 17.32 0.69 5.22
CA VAL A 139 16.64 -0.40 4.53
C VAL A 139 15.72 0.23 3.50
N CYS A 140 16.04 0.05 2.23
CA CYS A 140 15.21 0.49 1.11
C CYS A 140 14.37 -0.67 0.62
N GLY A 141 13.08 -0.48 0.42
CA GLY A 141 12.19 -1.54 0.01
C GLY A 141 11.05 -1.10 -0.91
N PHE A 142 10.55 -2.08 -1.61
CA PHE A 142 9.44 -1.95 -2.55
C PHE A 142 8.42 -3.04 -2.26
N LEU A 143 7.16 -2.63 -2.08
CA LEU A 143 6.02 -3.52 -1.90
C LEU A 143 5.15 -3.44 -3.15
N GLY A 144 4.99 -4.57 -3.82
CA GLY A 144 4.03 -4.71 -4.91
C GLY A 144 2.63 -4.98 -4.38
N CYS A 145 1.63 -4.30 -4.88
CA CYS A 145 0.25 -4.55 -4.47
C CYS A 145 -0.78 -4.40 -5.60
N ASP A 146 -1.98 -4.90 -5.35
CA ASP A 146 -3.14 -4.72 -6.21
C ASP A 146 -3.86 -3.41 -5.88
N ALA A 147 -3.69 -2.39 -6.74
CA ALA A 147 -4.32 -1.07 -6.56
C ALA A 147 -5.63 -0.91 -7.33
N ARG A 148 -5.86 -1.72 -8.35
CA ARG A 148 -7.02 -1.59 -9.26
C ARG A 148 -8.02 -2.72 -9.10
N PRO A 149 -9.29 -2.47 -9.38
CA PRO A 149 -9.91 -1.25 -9.88
C PRO A 149 -10.20 -0.18 -8.81
N PHE A 150 -10.07 -0.50 -7.52
CA PHE A 150 -10.35 0.42 -6.41
C PHE A 150 -9.58 0.05 -5.15
N ASN A 151 -8.86 1.00 -4.58
CA ASN A 151 -8.16 0.83 -3.31
C ASN A 151 -8.40 2.05 -2.41
N PRO A 152 -9.36 1.99 -1.47
CA PRO A 152 -9.72 3.14 -0.65
C PRO A 152 -8.60 3.60 0.27
N LEU A 153 -7.67 2.71 0.66
CA LEU A 153 -6.52 3.08 1.46
C LEU A 153 -5.55 3.93 0.63
N LEU A 154 -5.07 3.40 -0.50
CA LEU A 154 -4.11 4.13 -1.34
C LEU A 154 -4.67 5.45 -1.85
N ASP A 155 -5.96 5.49 -2.22
CA ASP A 155 -6.61 6.71 -2.74
C ASP A 155 -6.60 7.88 -1.73
N THR A 156 -6.45 7.59 -0.44
CA THR A 156 -6.51 8.59 0.64
C THR A 156 -5.19 8.87 1.34
N LEU A 157 -4.15 8.08 1.07
CA LEU A 157 -2.83 8.34 1.63
C LEU A 157 -2.20 9.60 1.02
N PRO A 158 -1.42 10.37 1.79
CA PRO A 158 -0.64 11.48 1.25
C PRO A 158 0.45 10.95 0.31
N ARG A 159 0.98 11.82 -0.56
CA ARG A 159 2.03 11.46 -1.52
C ARG A 159 3.31 10.96 -0.85
N MET A 160 3.54 11.33 0.39
CA MET A 160 4.62 10.86 1.24
C MET A 160 4.12 10.75 2.68
N LEU A 161 4.34 9.60 3.30
CA LEU A 161 4.19 9.38 4.74
C LEU A 161 5.56 9.50 5.39
N HIS A 162 5.65 10.28 6.46
CA HIS A 162 6.81 10.36 7.32
C HIS A 162 6.41 9.95 8.73
N VAL A 163 6.78 8.76 9.12
CA VAL A 163 6.52 8.22 10.46
C VAL A 163 7.78 8.35 11.28
N LYS A 164 7.73 9.18 12.32
CA LYS A 164 8.83 9.38 13.24
C LYS A 164 8.88 8.28 14.29
N ARG A 165 10.07 7.93 14.70
CA ARG A 165 10.28 7.03 15.85
C ARG A 165 9.76 7.68 17.12
N PRO A 166 8.88 7.01 17.90
CA PRO A 166 8.55 7.48 19.24
C PRO A 166 9.79 7.39 20.14
N VAL A 167 10.01 8.42 20.93
CA VAL A 167 11.13 8.45 21.86
C VAL A 167 10.71 7.72 23.14
N GLY A 168 11.42 6.65 23.52
CA GLY A 168 11.36 6.09 24.87
C GLY A 168 10.46 4.88 25.11
N ASP A 169 9.92 4.22 24.09
CA ASP A 169 9.21 2.94 24.25
C ASP A 169 10.10 1.76 23.83
N PRO A 170 10.70 1.01 24.77
CA PRO A 170 11.53 -0.15 24.46
C PRO A 170 10.74 -1.35 23.87
N ASN A 171 9.40 -1.29 23.93
CA ASN A 171 8.50 -2.30 23.38
C ASN A 171 7.84 -1.87 22.08
N ASP A 172 8.31 -0.82 21.46
CA ASP A 172 7.77 -0.33 20.21
C ASP A 172 7.77 -1.40 19.11
N LEU A 173 6.58 -1.66 18.54
CA LEU A 173 6.42 -2.73 17.56
C LEU A 173 7.20 -2.45 16.28
N LEU A 174 7.23 -1.18 15.82
CA LEU A 174 7.96 -0.82 14.60
C LEU A 174 9.46 -1.04 14.76
N ASP A 175 10.03 -0.65 15.91
CA ASP A 175 11.44 -0.87 16.21
C ASP A 175 11.80 -2.37 16.17
N ARG A 176 10.96 -3.21 16.77
CA ARG A 176 11.16 -4.67 16.73
C ARG A 176 11.06 -5.24 15.32
N LEU A 177 10.14 -4.74 14.51
CA LEU A 177 10.01 -5.14 13.11
C LEU A 177 11.23 -4.69 12.28
N ILE A 178 11.77 -3.51 12.56
CA ILE A 178 13.01 -3.01 11.96
C ILE A 178 14.19 -3.91 12.33
N ASP A 179 14.35 -4.22 13.60
CA ASP A 179 15.44 -5.11 14.09
C ASP A 179 15.36 -6.51 13.45
N LEU A 180 14.15 -7.09 13.37
CA LEU A 180 13.93 -8.37 12.69
C LEU A 180 14.26 -8.27 11.19
N THR A 181 13.90 -7.17 10.54
CA THR A 181 14.21 -6.93 9.12
C THR A 181 15.73 -6.86 8.91
N LEU A 182 16.45 -6.15 9.77
CA LEU A 182 17.91 -6.07 9.72
C LEU A 182 18.60 -7.42 9.99
N ALA A 183 18.04 -8.21 10.90
CA ALA A 183 18.55 -9.55 11.19
C ALA A 183 18.33 -10.50 10.00
N GLU A 184 17.14 -10.45 9.37
CA GLU A 184 16.79 -11.29 8.22
C GLU A 184 17.53 -10.84 6.95
N ALA A 185 17.82 -9.57 6.83
CA ALA A 185 18.57 -8.99 5.71
C ALA A 185 19.96 -9.66 5.51
N ARG A 186 20.56 -10.14 6.59
CA ARG A 186 21.87 -10.80 6.57
C ARG A 186 21.79 -12.30 6.30
N ARG A 187 20.60 -12.88 6.17
CA ARG A 187 20.39 -14.31 5.99
C ARG A 187 20.11 -14.66 4.53
N THR A 188 20.78 -15.68 4.02
CA THR A 188 20.60 -16.22 2.66
C THR A 188 19.95 -17.60 2.68
N GLN A 189 19.16 -17.91 3.71
CA GLN A 189 18.56 -19.22 3.91
C GLN A 189 17.31 -19.42 3.04
N ALA A 190 16.97 -20.67 2.76
CA ALA A 190 15.71 -21.03 2.12
C ALA A 190 14.52 -20.46 2.94
N GLY A 191 13.53 -19.86 2.26
CA GLY A 191 12.38 -19.20 2.91
C GLY A 191 12.60 -17.74 3.32
N ALA A 192 13.80 -17.18 3.19
CA ALA A 192 14.09 -15.78 3.52
C ALA A 192 13.17 -14.80 2.76
N GLU A 193 12.83 -15.07 1.50
CA GLU A 193 11.92 -14.23 0.71
C GLU A 193 10.52 -14.15 1.32
N CYS A 194 9.98 -15.29 1.81
CA CYS A 194 8.68 -15.32 2.48
C CYS A 194 8.69 -14.50 3.78
N ILE A 195 9.79 -14.62 4.58
CA ILE A 195 9.95 -13.85 5.82
C ILE A 195 10.04 -12.36 5.49
N ARG A 196 10.82 -11.98 4.48
CA ARG A 196 10.97 -10.59 4.04
C ARG A 196 9.65 -9.98 3.59
N LEU A 197 8.85 -10.73 2.81
CA LEU A 197 7.52 -10.30 2.41
C LEU A 197 6.63 -10.04 3.64
N GLY A 198 6.58 -10.99 4.56
CA GLY A 198 5.78 -10.86 5.80
C GLY A 198 6.22 -9.69 6.69
N LEU A 199 7.53 -9.46 6.83
CA LEU A 199 8.04 -8.29 7.57
C LEU A 199 7.66 -6.97 6.89
N GLY A 200 7.77 -6.89 5.57
CA GLY A 200 7.34 -5.72 4.80
C GLY A 200 5.84 -5.43 4.97
N GLU A 201 5.00 -6.47 4.97
CA GLU A 201 3.56 -6.35 5.27
C GLU A 201 3.31 -5.78 6.66
N LEU A 202 3.95 -6.35 7.68
CA LEU A 202 3.77 -5.91 9.08
C LEU A 202 4.24 -4.47 9.28
N ILE A 203 5.38 -4.08 8.70
CA ILE A 203 5.89 -2.70 8.74
C ILE A 203 4.88 -1.76 8.09
N PHE A 204 4.37 -2.10 6.89
CA PHE A 204 3.38 -1.27 6.20
C PHE A 204 2.11 -1.09 7.03
N VAL A 205 1.58 -2.18 7.60
CA VAL A 205 0.40 -2.12 8.50
C VAL A 205 0.66 -1.20 9.69
N GLU A 206 1.83 -1.33 10.35
CA GLU A 206 2.16 -0.51 11.52
C GLU A 206 2.35 0.98 11.16
N VAL A 207 2.95 1.27 10.02
CA VAL A 207 3.06 2.65 9.50
C VAL A 207 1.68 3.25 9.27
N ILE A 208 0.75 2.51 8.66
CA ILE A 208 -0.64 2.97 8.45
C ILE A 208 -1.36 3.20 9.79
N ARG A 209 -1.20 2.30 10.77
CA ARG A 209 -1.79 2.46 12.11
C ARG A 209 -1.27 3.72 12.81
N ARG A 210 0.02 4.00 12.74
CA ARG A 210 0.62 5.23 13.28
C ARG A 210 0.11 6.46 12.56
N HIS A 211 0.08 6.43 11.25
CA HIS A 211 -0.49 7.53 10.48
C HIS A 211 -1.95 7.79 10.88
N LEU A 212 -2.77 6.73 10.99
CA LEU A 212 -4.15 6.85 11.45
C LEU A 212 -4.23 7.50 12.86
N ALA A 213 -3.30 7.19 13.77
CA ALA A 213 -3.27 7.78 15.10
C ALA A 213 -2.92 9.28 15.11
N THR A 214 -2.18 9.76 14.09
CA THR A 214 -1.79 11.18 13.97
C THR A 214 -2.84 12.06 13.28
N LEU A 215 -3.84 11.47 12.62
CA LEU A 215 -4.86 12.23 11.90
C LEU A 215 -5.72 13.04 12.87
N GLU A 216 -5.95 14.30 12.54
CA GLU A 216 -6.83 15.18 13.33
C GLU A 216 -8.31 14.88 13.04
N ALA A 217 -9.19 15.25 13.99
CA ALA A 217 -10.63 15.05 13.83
C ALA A 217 -11.25 15.93 12.70
N SER A 218 -10.56 17.00 12.32
CA SER A 218 -10.94 17.91 11.24
C SER A 218 -10.57 17.42 9.85
N GLU A 219 -9.69 16.41 9.76
CA GLU A 219 -9.24 15.86 8.48
C GLU A 219 -10.31 14.98 7.84
N THR A 220 -10.27 14.91 6.51
CA THR A 220 -11.15 14.05 5.70
C THR A 220 -10.34 12.94 5.06
N GLY A 221 -11.02 11.94 4.54
CA GLY A 221 -10.41 10.77 3.92
C GLY A 221 -10.94 9.47 4.50
N TRP A 222 -10.75 8.39 3.80
CA TRP A 222 -11.25 7.07 4.20
C TRP A 222 -10.74 6.64 5.59
N LEU A 223 -9.46 6.89 5.88
CA LEU A 223 -8.87 6.59 7.20
C LEU A 223 -9.54 7.39 8.33
N CYS A 224 -9.82 8.68 8.11
CA CYS A 224 -10.57 9.50 9.06
C CYS A 224 -12.00 8.99 9.23
N GLY A 225 -12.62 8.53 8.14
CA GLY A 225 -13.94 7.90 8.16
C GLY A 225 -14.01 6.65 9.05
N LEU A 226 -12.91 5.91 9.23
CA LEU A 226 -12.87 4.76 10.15
C LEU A 226 -13.05 5.16 11.62
N ARG A 227 -12.62 6.36 12.00
CA ARG A 227 -12.73 6.88 13.37
C ARG A 227 -14.07 7.55 13.65
N ASP A 228 -14.82 7.89 12.60
CA ASP A 228 -16.15 8.48 12.75
C ASP A 228 -17.17 7.43 13.18
N PRO A 229 -17.98 7.68 14.24
CA PRO A 229 -18.89 6.68 14.79
C PRO A 229 -19.97 6.22 13.82
N ILE A 230 -20.43 7.09 12.91
CA ILE A 230 -21.47 6.77 11.92
C ILE A 230 -20.84 6.16 10.67
N VAL A 231 -19.83 6.82 10.12
CA VAL A 231 -19.16 6.41 8.88
C VAL A 231 -18.38 5.13 9.10
N GLY A 232 -17.62 5.02 10.20
CA GLY A 232 -16.84 3.83 10.53
C GLY A 232 -17.75 2.60 10.72
N ARG A 233 -18.91 2.76 11.39
CA ARG A 233 -19.90 1.68 11.50
C ARG A 233 -20.48 1.29 10.13
N ALA A 234 -20.76 2.26 9.26
CA ALA A 234 -21.23 1.98 7.90
C ALA A 234 -20.17 1.23 7.07
N LEU A 235 -18.90 1.66 7.15
CA LEU A 235 -17.76 0.98 6.52
C LEU A 235 -17.62 -0.45 7.05
N ALA A 236 -17.68 -0.68 8.37
CA ALA A 236 -17.61 -2.00 8.97
C ALA A 236 -18.71 -2.94 8.46
N LEU A 237 -19.95 -2.45 8.33
CA LEU A 237 -21.06 -3.20 7.79
C LEU A 237 -20.88 -3.55 6.31
N MET A 238 -20.43 -2.58 5.49
CA MET A 238 -20.21 -2.78 4.06
C MET A 238 -19.04 -3.76 3.80
N HIS A 239 -17.97 -3.65 4.56
CA HIS A 239 -16.78 -4.51 4.42
C HIS A 239 -17.04 -5.92 4.92
N GLY A 240 -17.70 -6.05 6.07
CA GLY A 240 -17.96 -7.35 6.67
C GLY A 240 -19.05 -8.16 5.96
N ARG A 241 -19.98 -7.48 5.29
CA ARG A 241 -21.11 -8.14 4.58
C ARG A 241 -21.35 -7.48 3.21
N PRO A 242 -20.38 -7.51 2.30
CA PRO A 242 -20.49 -6.81 1.01
C PRO A 242 -21.62 -7.36 0.14
N ALA A 243 -21.93 -8.65 0.24
CA ALA A 243 -22.99 -9.29 -0.53
C ALA A 243 -24.42 -8.95 -0.05
N ASN A 244 -24.55 -8.41 1.16
CA ASN A 244 -25.88 -8.08 1.71
C ASN A 244 -26.59 -7.02 0.85
N ALA A 245 -27.93 -7.13 0.73
CA ALA A 245 -28.75 -6.19 -0.05
C ALA A 245 -28.88 -4.82 0.66
N TRP A 246 -27.74 -4.18 0.90
CA TRP A 246 -27.69 -2.88 1.54
C TRP A 246 -28.40 -1.81 0.69
N THR A 247 -29.22 -1.04 1.36
CA THR A 247 -29.79 0.23 0.87
C THR A 247 -29.31 1.36 1.78
N LEU A 248 -29.45 2.60 1.32
CA LEU A 248 -29.11 3.75 2.18
C LEU A 248 -29.97 3.77 3.44
N ASP A 249 -31.25 3.38 3.36
CA ASP A 249 -32.14 3.25 4.51
C ASP A 249 -31.71 2.17 5.50
N ALA A 250 -31.30 1.02 4.99
CA ALA A 250 -30.83 -0.08 5.84
C ALA A 250 -29.54 0.28 6.56
N LEU A 251 -28.59 0.94 5.88
CA LEU A 251 -27.35 1.44 6.47
C LEU A 251 -27.62 2.53 7.50
N ALA A 252 -28.50 3.50 7.20
CA ALA A 252 -28.87 4.58 8.11
C ALA A 252 -29.45 4.03 9.42
N ARG A 253 -30.41 3.09 9.32
CA ARG A 253 -30.97 2.41 10.52
C ARG A 253 -29.89 1.65 11.30
N ALA A 254 -29.02 0.92 10.62
CA ALA A 254 -27.97 0.12 11.25
C ALA A 254 -26.90 0.98 11.94
N THR A 255 -26.68 2.21 11.47
CA THR A 255 -25.74 3.17 12.08
C THR A 255 -26.38 4.11 13.10
N GLY A 256 -27.70 4.06 13.28
CA GLY A 256 -28.42 4.96 14.19
C GLY A 256 -28.51 6.40 13.67
N ALA A 257 -28.38 6.62 12.36
CA ALA A 257 -28.44 7.93 11.74
C ALA A 257 -29.65 8.10 10.79
N SER A 258 -30.01 9.34 10.46
CA SER A 258 -30.92 9.59 9.36
C SER A 258 -30.25 9.38 8.00
N ARG A 259 -31.04 9.15 6.94
CA ARG A 259 -30.52 8.99 5.57
C ARG A 259 -29.66 10.16 5.10
N SER A 260 -30.12 11.39 5.34
CA SER A 260 -29.43 12.61 4.94
C SER A 260 -28.09 12.76 5.69
N VAL A 261 -28.12 12.59 7.02
CA VAL A 261 -26.91 12.65 7.84
C VAL A 261 -25.87 11.60 7.42
N LEU A 262 -26.29 10.34 7.22
CA LEU A 262 -25.35 9.30 6.74
C LEU A 262 -24.81 9.65 5.35
N ALA A 263 -25.66 10.03 4.41
CA ALA A 263 -25.24 10.31 3.03
C ALA A 263 -24.25 11.47 2.94
N GLU A 264 -24.54 12.58 3.62
CA GLU A 264 -23.71 13.77 3.64
C GLU A 264 -22.37 13.52 4.35
N ARG A 265 -22.43 12.98 5.57
CA ARG A 265 -21.24 12.73 6.38
C ARG A 265 -20.31 11.70 5.75
N PHE A 266 -20.85 10.62 5.20
CA PHE A 266 -20.10 9.61 4.50
C PHE A 266 -19.44 10.16 3.22
N ALA A 267 -20.19 10.91 2.40
CA ALA A 267 -19.64 11.54 1.20
C ALA A 267 -18.55 12.58 1.53
N HIS A 268 -18.73 13.36 2.59
CA HIS A 268 -17.74 14.33 3.04
C HIS A 268 -16.43 13.63 3.50
N MET A 269 -16.55 12.59 4.33
CA MET A 269 -15.39 11.88 4.89
C MET A 269 -14.69 10.96 3.87
N VAL A 270 -15.46 10.22 3.06
CA VAL A 270 -14.92 9.15 2.19
C VAL A 270 -14.73 9.60 0.75
N GLY A 271 -15.34 10.74 0.37
CA GLY A 271 -15.28 11.27 -0.99
C GLY A 271 -16.27 10.61 -1.97
N TYR A 272 -17.09 9.66 -1.51
CA TYR A 272 -18.08 8.95 -2.32
C TYR A 272 -19.41 8.83 -1.57
N PRO A 273 -20.56 8.89 -2.24
CA PRO A 273 -21.83 8.47 -1.63
C PRO A 273 -21.78 6.99 -1.19
N PRO A 274 -22.47 6.60 -0.08
CA PRO A 274 -22.37 5.27 0.50
C PRO A 274 -22.56 4.11 -0.49
N MET A 275 -23.62 4.16 -1.31
CA MET A 275 -23.93 3.10 -2.27
C MET A 275 -22.96 3.05 -3.45
N GLN A 276 -22.36 4.17 -3.82
CA GLN A 276 -21.31 4.22 -4.83
C GLN A 276 -20.02 3.61 -4.31
N TYR A 277 -19.67 3.89 -3.05
CA TYR A 277 -18.55 3.26 -2.37
C TYR A 277 -18.73 1.74 -2.31
N LEU A 278 -19.88 1.26 -1.85
CA LEU A 278 -20.18 -0.18 -1.80
C LEU A 278 -20.05 -0.85 -3.18
N ALA A 279 -20.54 -0.20 -4.24
CA ALA A 279 -20.39 -0.72 -5.60
C ALA A 279 -18.92 -0.84 -6.02
N ARG A 280 -18.07 0.14 -5.68
CA ARG A 280 -16.62 0.10 -5.93
C ARG A 280 -15.95 -1.01 -5.14
N TRP A 281 -16.29 -1.17 -3.87
CA TRP A 281 -15.77 -2.23 -3.02
C TRP A 281 -16.15 -3.62 -3.54
N ARG A 282 -17.40 -3.84 -3.91
CA ARG A 282 -17.86 -5.09 -4.54
C ARG A 282 -17.10 -5.43 -5.81
N VAL A 283 -16.82 -4.41 -6.64
CA VAL A 283 -16.03 -4.59 -7.86
C VAL A 283 -14.58 -4.92 -7.56
N GLN A 284 -13.99 -4.34 -6.51
CA GLN A 284 -12.64 -4.69 -6.05
C GLN A 284 -12.56 -6.15 -5.60
N LEU A 285 -13.51 -6.61 -4.77
CA LEU A 285 -13.59 -8.01 -4.35
C LEU A 285 -13.77 -8.96 -5.55
N ALA A 286 -14.66 -8.59 -6.47
CA ALA A 286 -14.90 -9.38 -7.68
C ALA A 286 -13.65 -9.45 -8.58
N ALA A 287 -12.92 -8.35 -8.73
CA ALA A 287 -11.70 -8.30 -9.52
C ALA A 287 -10.63 -9.27 -9.00
N ARG A 288 -10.49 -9.38 -7.67
CA ARG A 288 -9.63 -10.38 -7.02
C ARG A 288 -10.12 -11.81 -7.29
N MET A 289 -11.41 -12.11 -7.07
CA MET A 289 -11.99 -13.43 -7.32
C MET A 289 -11.85 -13.86 -8.79
N LEU A 290 -11.93 -12.90 -9.73
CA LEU A 290 -11.73 -13.15 -11.16
C LEU A 290 -10.27 -13.42 -11.51
N ALA A 291 -9.32 -12.80 -10.78
CA ALA A 291 -7.89 -13.04 -10.96
C ALA A 291 -7.49 -14.47 -10.53
N ASP A 292 -8.11 -14.99 -9.46
CA ASP A 292 -7.89 -16.35 -8.97
C ASP A 292 -8.48 -17.44 -9.91
N GLY A 293 -9.28 -17.06 -10.93
CA GLY A 293 -9.62 -17.85 -12.12
C GLY A 293 -10.69 -18.95 -11.96
N ALA A 294 -10.97 -19.46 -10.76
CA ALA A 294 -11.75 -20.70 -10.57
C ALA A 294 -13.27 -20.57 -10.76
N LYS A 295 -13.86 -19.41 -10.54
CA LYS A 295 -15.33 -19.23 -10.51
C LYS A 295 -15.89 -18.66 -11.81
N LYS A 296 -17.12 -19.10 -12.20
CA LYS A 296 -17.87 -18.48 -13.30
C LYS A 296 -18.20 -17.02 -12.98
N ILE A 297 -18.23 -16.14 -14.01
CA ILE A 297 -18.49 -14.70 -13.86
C ILE A 297 -19.81 -14.44 -13.12
N ALA A 298 -20.89 -15.16 -13.49
CA ALA A 298 -22.18 -15.08 -12.82
C ALA A 298 -22.10 -15.43 -11.32
N ALA A 299 -21.30 -16.43 -10.95
CA ALA A 299 -21.11 -16.80 -9.55
C ALA A 299 -20.38 -15.71 -8.77
N VAL A 300 -19.31 -15.16 -9.33
CA VAL A 300 -18.58 -14.02 -8.72
C VAL A 300 -19.51 -12.84 -8.50
N GLY A 301 -20.36 -12.49 -9.50
CA GLY A 301 -21.33 -11.41 -9.36
C GLY A 301 -22.30 -11.64 -8.18
N ARG A 302 -22.81 -12.86 -8.01
CA ARG A 302 -23.69 -13.22 -6.88
C ARG A 302 -22.96 -13.17 -5.55
N ASP A 303 -21.74 -13.71 -5.49
CA ASP A 303 -20.93 -13.75 -4.26
C ASP A 303 -20.61 -12.35 -3.71
N VAL A 304 -20.54 -11.34 -4.58
CA VAL A 304 -20.33 -9.94 -4.15
C VAL A 304 -21.63 -9.13 -4.08
N GLY A 305 -22.82 -9.76 -4.24
CA GLY A 305 -24.13 -9.16 -3.95
C GLY A 305 -24.82 -8.48 -5.13
N TYR A 306 -24.58 -8.94 -6.37
CA TYR A 306 -25.39 -8.53 -7.53
C TYR A 306 -26.48 -9.55 -7.84
N ALA A 307 -27.70 -9.05 -8.10
CA ALA A 307 -28.84 -9.89 -8.38
C ALA A 307 -28.77 -10.59 -9.75
N SER A 308 -28.02 -10.03 -10.71
CA SER A 308 -27.87 -10.61 -12.04
C SER A 308 -26.47 -10.38 -12.62
N GLU A 309 -26.03 -11.29 -13.49
CA GLU A 309 -24.76 -11.15 -14.22
C GLU A 309 -24.72 -9.87 -15.08
N ALA A 310 -25.84 -9.49 -15.67
CA ALA A 310 -25.92 -8.27 -16.48
C ALA A 310 -25.72 -7.01 -15.64
N ALA A 311 -26.32 -6.93 -14.45
CA ALA A 311 -26.10 -5.80 -13.52
C ALA A 311 -24.66 -5.76 -13.02
N PHE A 312 -24.07 -6.91 -12.69
CA PHE A 312 -22.67 -7.04 -12.32
C PHE A 312 -21.75 -6.55 -13.43
N SER A 313 -21.91 -7.09 -14.65
CA SER A 313 -21.03 -6.77 -15.79
C SER A 313 -21.07 -5.28 -16.16
N ARG A 314 -22.25 -4.64 -16.11
CA ARG A 314 -22.38 -3.18 -16.32
C ARG A 314 -21.65 -2.38 -15.24
N SER A 315 -21.84 -2.75 -13.95
CA SER A 315 -21.20 -2.08 -12.83
C SER A 315 -19.68 -2.26 -12.87
N PHE A 316 -19.22 -3.47 -13.13
CA PHE A 316 -17.80 -3.79 -13.25
C PHE A 316 -17.14 -3.00 -14.39
N LYS A 317 -17.72 -3.00 -15.60
CA LYS A 317 -17.19 -2.25 -16.75
C LYS A 317 -17.13 -0.75 -16.47
N ARG A 318 -18.16 -0.18 -15.82
CA ARG A 318 -18.20 1.24 -15.45
C ARG A 318 -17.08 1.63 -14.49
N ILE A 319 -16.74 0.76 -13.52
CA ILE A 319 -15.75 1.04 -12.46
C ILE A 319 -14.35 0.65 -12.89
N ALA A 320 -14.18 -0.53 -13.50
CA ALA A 320 -12.89 -1.07 -13.91
C ALA A 320 -12.45 -0.66 -15.32
N GLY A 321 -13.35 -0.04 -16.11
CA GLY A 321 -13.09 0.36 -17.50
C GLY A 321 -13.21 -0.77 -18.53
N ILE A 322 -13.13 -2.04 -18.11
CA ILE A 322 -13.21 -3.22 -18.97
C ILE A 322 -14.20 -4.26 -18.41
N SER A 323 -14.62 -5.22 -19.26
CA SER A 323 -15.55 -6.27 -18.82
C SER A 323 -14.89 -7.26 -17.84
N PRO A 324 -15.70 -7.98 -17.00
CA PRO A 324 -15.19 -9.04 -16.13
C PRO A 324 -14.40 -10.13 -16.89
N ALA A 325 -14.84 -10.49 -18.09
CA ALA A 325 -14.16 -11.48 -18.93
C ALA A 325 -12.80 -10.97 -19.42
N ALA A 326 -12.73 -9.71 -19.89
CA ALA A 326 -11.47 -9.08 -20.31
C ALA A 326 -10.50 -8.89 -19.13
N TRP A 327 -11.03 -8.59 -17.93
CA TRP A 327 -10.23 -8.50 -16.72
C TRP A 327 -9.55 -9.84 -16.40
N ARG A 328 -10.31 -10.93 -16.41
CA ARG A 328 -9.79 -12.29 -16.19
C ARG A 328 -8.72 -12.67 -17.21
N ALA A 329 -8.98 -12.43 -18.51
CA ALA A 329 -8.05 -12.77 -19.58
C ALA A 329 -6.70 -12.04 -19.45
N ARG A 330 -6.70 -10.74 -19.10
CA ARG A 330 -5.47 -9.96 -18.87
C ARG A 330 -4.63 -10.54 -17.74
N ARG A 331 -5.26 -10.95 -16.65
CA ARG A 331 -4.55 -11.55 -15.50
C ARG A 331 -3.98 -12.94 -15.82
N GLY A 332 -4.72 -13.74 -16.60
CA GLY A 332 -4.23 -15.03 -17.07
C GLY A 332 -3.00 -14.90 -17.97
N ALA A 333 -2.96 -13.91 -18.86
CA ALA A 333 -1.80 -13.63 -19.71
C ALA A 333 -0.57 -13.22 -18.89
N THR A 334 -0.72 -12.29 -17.95
CA THR A 334 0.38 -11.84 -17.06
C THR A 334 0.97 -13.00 -16.23
N MET A 335 0.13 -13.94 -15.78
CA MET A 335 0.59 -15.13 -15.05
C MET A 335 1.31 -16.14 -15.95
N ALA A 336 0.85 -16.30 -17.19
CA ALA A 336 1.47 -17.23 -18.16
C ALA A 336 2.84 -16.75 -18.65
N ASP A 337 2.99 -15.45 -18.91
CA ASP A 337 4.26 -14.86 -19.32
C ASP A 337 5.31 -14.92 -18.20
N ALA A 338 4.92 -14.61 -16.96
CA ALA A 338 5.80 -14.73 -15.80
C ALA A 338 6.25 -16.19 -15.51
N SER A 339 5.44 -17.18 -15.91
CA SER A 339 5.80 -18.62 -15.77
C SER A 339 6.75 -19.10 -16.88
N ARG A 340 6.82 -18.39 -18.01
CA ARG A 340 7.75 -18.72 -19.12
C ARG A 340 9.15 -18.12 -18.89
N GLU A 341 9.23 -16.95 -18.24
CA GLU A 341 10.50 -16.30 -17.90
C GLU A 341 11.23 -16.94 -16.71
N SER A 342 10.53 -17.78 -15.93
CA SER A 342 11.09 -18.53 -14.76
C SER A 342 11.59 -19.94 -15.12
N ARG A 343 11.59 -20.33 -16.39
CA ARG A 343 12.11 -21.58 -16.91
C ARG A 343 13.36 -21.38 -17.76
#